data_0881db8f367a070091d432ca36d7306b
#
_entry.id   0881db8f367a070091d432ca36d7306b
#
_cell.length_a   1.000
_cell.length_b   1.000
_cell.length_c   1.000
_cell.angle_alpha   90.00
_cell.angle_beta   90.00
_cell.angle_gamma   90.00
#
_symmetry.space_group_name_H-M   'P 1'
#
loop_
_entity.id
_entity.type
_entity.pdbx_description
1 polymer ?
#
loop_
_entity_poly.entity_id
_entity_poly.type
_entity_poly.pdbx_seq_one_letter_code
_entity_poly.pdbx_strand_id
1 'polypeptide(L)'
;MPNTGSTSTGRRGIVQAIAVLVVLGSAAAPGAAQQGENKPYDDKLAQLAEILGAVHYLRELCGANDGQLWRERMRELIESEGASALRRAKLTRSFNNGYRGYSRTYQSCTPTAQTAINRFLETGALLADQLVKSVP
;
A
#
# COMPACT_ATOMS: atom_id res chain seq x y z
N MET A 1 1.15 -44.44 70.48
CA MET A 1 1.43 -45.90 70.53
C MET A 1 1.06 -46.48 69.16
N PRO A 2 1.78 -47.47 68.81
CA PRO A 2 2.87 -47.45 67.75
C PRO A 2 2.36 -48.17 66.53
N ASN A 3 3.02 -48.15 65.43
CA ASN A 3 4.00 -49.14 65.01
C ASN A 3 4.28 -48.96 63.48
N THR A 4 5.49 -48.74 63.14
CA THR A 4 6.48 -49.57 62.46
C THR A 4 6.04 -50.42 61.31
N GLY A 5 6.91 -50.32 60.27
CA GLY A 5 7.16 -51.31 59.25
C GLY A 5 7.50 -50.62 57.92
N SER A 6 8.67 -50.33 57.62
CA SER A 6 9.88 -51.04 57.22
C SER A 6 9.80 -51.79 55.88
N THR A 7 10.79 -51.48 55.08
CA THR A 7 11.44 -52.26 53.99
C THR A 7 10.66 -52.35 52.66
N SER A 8 11.23 -52.29 51.47
CA SER A 8 12.62 -52.51 51.01
C SER A 8 12.64 -52.26 49.50
N THR A 9 13.73 -51.70 49.03
CA THR A 9 14.52 -52.07 47.85
C THR A 9 13.83 -52.45 46.55
N GLY A 10 14.12 -51.68 45.51
CA GLY A 10 13.89 -52.10 44.15
C GLY A 10 14.49 -51.09 43.13
N ARG A 11 15.82 -51.14 43.03
CA ARG A 11 16.55 -50.54 41.88
C ARG A 11 16.07 -51.21 40.60
N ARG A 12 15.63 -50.44 39.64
CA ARG A 12 15.91 -50.71 38.21
C ARG A 12 15.79 -49.41 37.48
N GLY A 13 16.94 -48.97 36.99
CA GLY A 13 17.03 -47.80 36.07
C GLY A 13 16.34 -48.07 34.78
N ILE A 14 15.57 -47.09 34.36
CA ILE A 14 15.13 -46.94 32.98
C ILE A 14 15.76 -45.66 32.51
N VAL A 15 16.79 -45.79 31.72
CA VAL A 15 17.38 -44.71 30.95
C VAL A 15 16.35 -44.35 29.88
N GLN A 16 15.57 -43.32 30.12
CA GLN A 16 14.75 -42.74 29.05
C GLN A 16 15.66 -41.85 28.21
N ALA A 17 15.98 -42.33 27.03
CA ALA A 17 16.58 -41.55 25.98
C ALA A 17 15.56 -40.50 25.53
N ILE A 18 15.83 -39.24 25.86
CA ILE A 18 15.08 -38.09 25.35
C ILE A 18 15.55 -37.88 23.91
N ALA A 19 14.75 -38.33 22.96
CA ALA A 19 14.93 -37.97 21.55
C ALA A 19 14.53 -36.48 21.40
N VAL A 20 15.54 -35.64 21.30
CA VAL A 20 15.35 -34.22 20.92
C VAL A 20 15.02 -34.20 19.45
N LEU A 21 13.74 -34.04 19.16
CA LEU A 21 13.23 -33.77 17.81
C LEU A 21 13.56 -32.31 17.46
N VAL A 22 14.67 -32.10 16.75
CA VAL A 22 14.98 -30.79 16.14
C VAL A 22 14.05 -30.62 15.00
N VAL A 23 12.96 -29.87 15.22
CA VAL A 23 12.08 -29.34 14.17
C VAL A 23 12.85 -28.22 13.48
N LEU A 24 13.48 -28.50 12.34
CA LEU A 24 13.97 -27.48 11.42
C LEU A 24 12.77 -26.75 10.83
N GLY A 25 12.35 -25.67 11.50
CA GLY A 25 11.38 -24.74 10.96
C GLY A 25 11.99 -24.03 9.74
N SER A 26 11.55 -24.40 8.56
CA SER A 26 11.85 -23.66 7.34
C SER A 26 11.18 -22.28 7.46
N ALA A 27 11.97 -21.29 7.84
CA ALA A 27 11.55 -19.88 7.74
C ALA A 27 11.44 -19.54 6.25
N ALA A 28 10.23 -19.58 5.72
CA ALA A 28 9.93 -19.04 4.40
C ALA A 28 10.22 -17.53 4.43
N ALA A 29 11.21 -17.08 3.68
CA ALA A 29 11.57 -15.68 3.57
C ALA A 29 10.41 -14.90 2.94
N PRO A 30 9.89 -13.83 3.58
CA PRO A 30 8.75 -13.06 3.05
C PRO A 30 9.08 -12.18 1.84
N GLY A 31 10.28 -12.27 1.29
CA GLY A 31 10.76 -11.37 0.24
C GLY A 31 10.28 -11.68 -1.19
N ALA A 32 9.87 -12.92 -1.48
CA ALA A 32 9.54 -13.30 -2.85
C ALA A 32 8.15 -12.84 -3.33
N ALA A 33 7.18 -12.66 -2.41
CA ALA A 33 5.82 -12.23 -2.74
C ALA A 33 5.72 -10.72 -3.03
N GLN A 34 6.65 -9.90 -2.52
CA GLN A 34 6.64 -8.45 -2.73
C GLN A 34 7.29 -8.01 -4.05
N GLN A 35 8.19 -8.80 -4.60
CA GLN A 35 8.89 -8.46 -5.85
C GLN A 35 7.99 -8.60 -7.10
N GLY A 36 6.96 -9.46 -7.05
CA GLY A 36 5.98 -9.62 -8.13
C GLY A 36 4.94 -8.50 -8.22
N GLU A 37 4.80 -7.66 -7.19
CA GLU A 37 3.82 -6.56 -7.15
C GLU A 37 4.36 -5.23 -7.63
N ASN A 38 5.68 -5.01 -7.67
CA ASN A 38 6.29 -3.78 -8.11
C ASN A 38 6.54 -3.83 -9.62
N LYS A 39 5.90 -2.92 -10.34
CA LYS A 39 6.10 -2.75 -11.77
C LYS A 39 7.02 -1.56 -12.05
N PRO A 40 7.80 -1.55 -13.15
CA PRO A 40 8.73 -0.47 -13.46
C PRO A 40 8.10 0.92 -13.58
N TYR A 41 6.79 0.97 -13.79
CA TYR A 41 6.03 2.21 -13.96
C TYR A 41 5.26 2.64 -12.70
N ASP A 42 5.43 1.98 -11.56
CA ASP A 42 4.68 2.26 -10.33
C ASP A 42 4.87 3.67 -9.78
N ASP A 43 6.05 4.25 -9.94
CA ASP A 43 6.30 5.62 -9.52
C ASP A 43 5.51 6.62 -10.36
N LYS A 44 5.38 6.36 -11.66
CA LYS A 44 4.56 7.18 -12.57
C LYS A 44 3.07 7.05 -12.24
N LEU A 45 2.60 5.84 -11.91
CA LEU A 45 1.22 5.62 -11.45
C LEU A 45 0.93 6.38 -10.17
N ALA A 46 1.84 6.32 -9.18
CA ALA A 46 1.70 7.03 -7.93
C ALA A 46 1.66 8.56 -8.14
N GLN A 47 2.50 9.07 -9.02
CA GLN A 47 2.52 10.48 -9.41
C GLN A 47 1.24 10.90 -10.13
N LEU A 48 0.72 10.08 -11.06
CA LEU A 48 -0.55 10.35 -11.73
C LEU A 48 -1.71 10.37 -10.72
N ALA A 49 -1.75 9.43 -9.79
CA ALA A 49 -2.76 9.39 -8.72
C ALA A 49 -2.71 10.65 -7.84
N GLU A 50 -1.51 11.14 -7.50
CA GLU A 50 -1.34 12.38 -6.74
C GLU A 50 -1.82 13.60 -7.52
N ILE A 51 -1.53 13.68 -8.81
CA ILE A 51 -2.03 14.74 -9.69
C ILE A 51 -3.56 14.73 -9.75
N LEU A 52 -4.19 13.55 -9.90
CA LEU A 52 -5.66 13.44 -9.89
C LEU A 52 -6.27 14.00 -8.60
N GLY A 53 -5.64 13.75 -7.44
CA GLY A 53 -6.07 14.30 -6.16
C GLY A 53 -5.92 15.81 -6.06
N ALA A 54 -4.78 16.34 -6.52
CA ALA A 54 -4.51 17.77 -6.55
C ALA A 54 -5.49 18.51 -7.48
N VAL A 55 -5.72 18.00 -8.68
CA VAL A 55 -6.65 18.57 -9.66
C VAL A 55 -8.08 18.52 -9.13
N HIS A 56 -8.49 17.40 -8.52
CA HIS A 56 -9.83 17.31 -7.92
C HIS A 56 -10.10 18.45 -6.94
N TYR A 57 -9.18 18.67 -6.00
CA TYR A 57 -9.32 19.75 -5.03
C TYR A 57 -9.30 21.15 -5.68
N LEU A 58 -8.30 21.43 -6.49
CA LEU A 58 -8.10 22.77 -7.06
C LEU A 58 -9.21 23.18 -8.01
N ARG A 59 -9.74 22.25 -8.81
CA ARG A 59 -10.84 22.53 -9.72
C ARG A 59 -12.14 22.78 -8.97
N GLU A 60 -12.41 22.02 -7.90
CA GLU A 60 -13.53 22.28 -7.00
C GLU A 60 -13.39 23.67 -6.35
N LEU A 61 -12.20 23.99 -5.81
CA LEU A 61 -11.89 25.29 -5.23
C LEU A 61 -12.10 26.46 -6.21
N CYS A 62 -11.78 26.27 -7.48
CA CYS A 62 -11.90 27.28 -8.53
C CYS A 62 -13.28 27.27 -9.24
N GLY A 63 -14.26 26.58 -8.68
CA GLY A 63 -15.64 26.62 -9.17
C GLY A 63 -15.86 25.85 -10.47
N ALA A 64 -14.98 24.92 -10.81
CA ALA A 64 -15.19 24.04 -11.95
C ALA A 64 -16.37 23.10 -11.66
N ASN A 65 -17.21 22.89 -12.67
CA ASN A 65 -18.39 22.04 -12.55
C ASN A 65 -18.11 20.59 -12.94
N ASP A 66 -16.97 20.05 -12.45
CA ASP A 66 -16.52 18.71 -12.79
C ASP A 66 -17.18 17.61 -11.95
N GLY A 67 -17.86 17.97 -10.86
CA GLY A 67 -18.49 17.00 -9.95
C GLY A 67 -17.49 15.98 -9.42
N GLN A 68 -17.78 14.69 -9.64
CA GLN A 68 -16.94 13.58 -9.18
C GLN A 68 -15.95 13.07 -10.24
N LEU A 69 -15.81 13.75 -11.39
CA LEU A 69 -15.01 13.31 -12.53
C LEU A 69 -13.62 12.77 -12.13
N TRP A 70 -12.86 13.52 -11.34
CA TRP A 70 -11.49 13.17 -10.97
C TRP A 70 -11.40 11.98 -10.00
N ARG A 71 -12.42 11.81 -9.15
CA ARG A 71 -12.55 10.61 -8.30
C ARG A 71 -12.92 9.39 -9.13
N GLU A 72 -13.73 9.54 -10.15
CA GLU A 72 -14.06 8.45 -11.07
C GLU A 72 -12.85 8.02 -11.88
N ARG A 73 -12.05 8.96 -12.39
CA ARG A 73 -10.76 8.65 -13.04
C ARG A 73 -9.80 7.90 -12.12
N MET A 74 -9.75 8.29 -10.84
CA MET A 74 -8.96 7.57 -9.86
C MET A 74 -9.48 6.16 -9.60
N ARG A 75 -10.79 5.97 -9.57
CA ARG A 75 -11.40 4.64 -9.43
C ARG A 75 -11.05 3.74 -10.61
N GLU A 76 -11.19 4.24 -11.84
CA GLU A 76 -10.80 3.52 -13.06
C GLU A 76 -9.32 3.10 -13.02
N LEU A 77 -8.44 4.00 -12.57
CA LEU A 77 -7.01 3.70 -12.39
C LEU A 77 -6.80 2.57 -11.36
N ILE A 78 -7.52 2.59 -10.24
CA ILE A 78 -7.44 1.53 -9.22
C ILE A 78 -8.00 0.21 -9.76
N GLU A 79 -9.06 0.22 -10.51
CA GLU A 79 -9.68 -0.98 -11.10
C GLU A 79 -8.73 -1.64 -12.11
N SER A 80 -8.02 -0.83 -12.93
CA SER A 80 -7.08 -1.35 -13.92
C SER A 80 -5.74 -1.80 -13.33
N GLU A 81 -5.21 -1.07 -12.35
CA GLU A 81 -3.84 -1.24 -11.86
C GLU A 81 -3.73 -1.78 -10.43
N GLY A 82 -4.83 -1.78 -9.68
CA GLY A 82 -4.87 -2.18 -8.28
C GLY A 82 -5.05 -3.68 -8.08
N ALA A 83 -4.19 -4.53 -8.67
CA ALA A 83 -4.30 -6.00 -8.64
C ALA A 83 -4.30 -6.57 -7.20
N SER A 84 -3.62 -5.94 -6.23
CA SER A 84 -3.61 -6.33 -4.83
C SER A 84 -4.15 -5.25 -3.90
N ALA A 85 -4.49 -5.64 -2.67
CA ALA A 85 -4.92 -4.70 -1.63
C ALA A 85 -3.84 -3.66 -1.31
N LEU A 86 -2.56 -4.07 -1.29
CA LEU A 86 -1.43 -3.18 -1.05
C LEU A 86 -1.29 -2.15 -2.17
N ARG A 87 -1.40 -2.59 -3.42
CA ARG A 87 -1.31 -1.74 -4.60
C ARG A 87 -2.44 -0.70 -4.63
N ARG A 88 -3.68 -1.14 -4.37
CA ARG A 88 -4.84 -0.22 -4.22
C ARG A 88 -4.63 0.80 -3.12
N ALA A 89 -4.15 0.38 -1.94
CA ALA A 89 -3.88 1.27 -0.82
C ALA A 89 -2.80 2.31 -1.15
N LYS A 90 -1.75 1.93 -1.89
CA LYS A 90 -0.67 2.82 -2.33
C LYS A 90 -1.22 3.91 -3.26
N LEU A 91 -1.99 3.54 -4.26
CA LEU A 91 -2.61 4.48 -5.22
C LEU A 91 -3.61 5.43 -4.51
N THR A 92 -4.46 4.90 -3.65
CA THR A 92 -5.40 5.71 -2.85
C THR A 92 -4.68 6.70 -1.95
N ARG A 93 -3.57 6.29 -1.35
CA ARG A 93 -2.72 7.19 -0.53
C ARG A 93 -2.15 8.32 -1.36
N SER A 94 -1.64 8.05 -2.55
CA SER A 94 -1.10 9.06 -3.45
C SER A 94 -2.16 10.10 -3.83
N PHE A 95 -3.36 9.66 -4.22
CA PHE A 95 -4.48 10.57 -4.48
C PHE A 95 -4.80 11.47 -3.27
N ASN A 96 -4.92 10.87 -2.09
CA ASN A 96 -5.20 11.60 -0.86
C ASN A 96 -4.08 12.59 -0.49
N ASN A 97 -2.83 12.26 -0.80
CA ASN A 97 -1.70 13.16 -0.58
C ASN A 97 -1.80 14.40 -1.46
N GLY A 98 -2.11 14.24 -2.73
CA GLY A 98 -2.36 15.34 -3.65
C GLY A 98 -3.50 16.23 -3.17
N TYR A 99 -4.66 15.64 -2.89
CA TYR A 99 -5.83 16.40 -2.38
C TYR A 99 -5.49 17.19 -1.12
N ARG A 100 -4.94 16.52 -0.10
CA ARG A 100 -4.63 17.14 1.20
C ARG A 100 -3.48 18.14 1.13
N GLY A 101 -2.49 17.90 0.30
CA GLY A 101 -1.36 18.81 0.11
C GLY A 101 -1.85 20.17 -0.39
N TYR A 102 -2.68 20.15 -1.43
CA TYR A 102 -3.19 21.38 -2.04
C TYR A 102 -4.31 22.03 -1.23
N SER A 103 -5.12 21.27 -0.51
CA SER A 103 -6.14 21.82 0.39
C SER A 103 -5.56 22.59 1.58
N ARG A 104 -4.35 22.30 1.98
CA ARG A 104 -3.63 23.08 3.01
C ARG A 104 -2.98 24.34 2.45
N THR A 105 -2.59 24.32 1.19
CA THR A 105 -1.85 25.41 0.54
C THR A 105 -2.78 26.47 -0.03
N TYR A 106 -3.90 26.08 -0.61
CA TYR A 106 -4.82 26.98 -1.27
C TYR A 106 -6.18 26.95 -0.57
N GLN A 107 -6.61 28.11 -0.03
CA GLN A 107 -7.91 28.27 0.61
C GLN A 107 -8.90 29.04 -0.26
N SER A 108 -8.44 29.61 -1.37
CA SER A 108 -9.25 30.34 -2.36
C SER A 108 -8.65 30.17 -3.75
N CYS A 109 -9.48 30.33 -4.77
CA CYS A 109 -9.02 30.31 -6.14
C CYS A 109 -8.23 31.58 -6.47
N THR A 110 -6.93 31.41 -6.62
CA THR A 110 -5.98 32.47 -6.97
C THR A 110 -5.44 32.25 -8.39
N PRO A 111 -4.81 33.26 -9.03
CA PRO A 111 -4.10 33.06 -10.30
C PRO A 111 -3.04 31.96 -10.21
N THR A 112 -2.37 31.82 -9.06
CA THR A 112 -1.40 30.76 -8.81
C THR A 112 -2.09 29.37 -8.75
N ALA A 113 -3.29 29.27 -8.15
CA ALA A 113 -4.07 28.04 -8.16
C ALA A 113 -4.48 27.63 -9.59
N GLN A 114 -4.89 28.61 -10.42
CA GLN A 114 -5.21 28.36 -11.83
C GLN A 114 -3.97 27.88 -12.62
N THR A 115 -2.82 28.49 -12.39
CA THR A 115 -1.54 28.05 -12.99
C THR A 115 -1.21 26.63 -12.58
N ALA A 116 -1.42 26.28 -11.30
CA ALA A 116 -1.19 24.91 -10.80
C ALA A 116 -2.13 23.90 -11.49
N ILE A 117 -3.41 24.23 -11.67
CA ILE A 117 -4.37 23.39 -12.40
C ILE A 117 -3.86 23.08 -13.80
N ASN A 118 -3.52 24.12 -14.58
CA ASN A 118 -3.07 23.97 -15.97
C ASN A 118 -1.83 23.09 -16.06
N ARG A 119 -0.86 23.32 -15.18
CA ARG A 119 0.36 22.53 -15.10
C ARG A 119 0.09 21.06 -14.77
N PHE A 120 -0.82 20.79 -13.85
CA PHE A 120 -1.17 19.40 -13.49
C PHE A 120 -1.93 18.69 -14.59
N LEU A 121 -2.83 19.37 -15.28
CA LEU A 121 -3.53 18.79 -16.43
C LEU A 121 -2.55 18.41 -17.55
N GLU A 122 -1.60 19.29 -17.84
CA GLU A 122 -0.55 19.03 -18.83
C GLU A 122 0.38 17.88 -18.41
N THR A 123 0.89 17.92 -17.18
CA THR A 123 1.78 16.87 -16.65
C THR A 123 1.06 15.54 -16.53
N GLY A 124 -0.20 15.54 -16.10
CA GLY A 124 -1.03 14.34 -15.99
C GLY A 124 -1.28 13.68 -17.35
N ALA A 125 -1.55 14.47 -18.38
CA ALA A 125 -1.72 13.98 -19.75
C ALA A 125 -0.44 13.31 -20.28
N LEU A 126 0.73 13.94 -20.06
CA LEU A 126 2.03 13.39 -20.43
C LEU A 126 2.34 12.08 -19.70
N LEU A 127 2.06 12.01 -18.40
CA LEU A 127 2.24 10.78 -17.62
C LEU A 127 1.33 9.66 -18.07
N ALA A 128 0.06 9.97 -18.36
CA ALA A 128 -0.89 8.98 -18.88
C ALA A 128 -0.42 8.40 -20.22
N ASP A 129 0.04 9.23 -21.14
CA ASP A 129 0.60 8.79 -22.43
C ASP A 129 1.85 7.89 -22.26
N GLN A 130 2.74 8.25 -21.34
CA GLN A 130 3.91 7.43 -21.02
C GLN A 130 3.54 6.09 -20.39
N LEU A 131 2.51 6.06 -19.53
CA LEU A 131 2.03 4.83 -18.91
C LEU A 131 1.45 3.87 -19.93
N VAL A 132 0.61 4.36 -20.86
CA VAL A 132 0.06 3.55 -21.95
C VAL A 132 1.16 2.91 -22.79
N LYS A 133 2.27 3.62 -23.02
CA LYS A 133 3.42 3.10 -23.78
C LYS A 133 4.32 2.15 -22.97
N SER A 134 4.22 2.15 -21.66
CA SER A 134 5.07 1.33 -20.76
C SER A 134 4.40 0.02 -20.30
N VAL A 135 3.11 -0.13 -20.52
CA VAL A 135 2.39 -1.38 -20.24
C VAL A 135 2.62 -2.34 -21.42
N PRO A 136 3.13 -3.57 -21.16
CA PRO A 136 3.36 -4.57 -22.21
C PRO A 136 2.05 -5.10 -22.82
#